data_ff6f7bc564eb77b19da9e2308f570022
#
_entry.id   ff6f7bc564eb77b19da9e2308f570022
#
_cell.length_a   1.000
_cell.length_b   1.000
_cell.length_c   1.000
_cell.angle_alpha   90.00
_cell.angle_beta   90.00
_cell.angle_gamma   90.00
#
_symmetry.space_group_name_H-M   'P 1'
#
loop_
_entity.id
_entity.type
_entity.pdbx_description
1 polymer ?
#
loop_
_entity_poly.entity_id
_entity_poly.type
_entity_poly.pdbx_seq_one_letter_code
_entity_poly.pdbx_strand_id
1 'polypeptide(L)'
;MASKVITNSGVELSSAYLTKRRAALVIAVLFFALICAFIISLSLGSEHISLANILSGSLSREQEVIIFGLRLPRIILAIGSGAALAMAGAAFQALLRNPLADPYVLGVSSGAALGAIVGIMFASQFSLARPLLSFAGASAATFVVYLLGRRGDDPARLILAGVVISTLLGSLMVLLTTLADDLKLRNITFWLLGDLSSGSSEFIAFLFFAVAIGTVTLFANSRALNLMMTGERDAFALGVETNRVRWIVFITASLLTAAAVSTSGAIGYVGLVVPHLVRLASGTDNRLVIPASAFAGALLVLLADTTARTAIAPRELPTGAITALIGAPVLVYLLLGKWKGRQGETATGRRGEGEIISSALWNSRSVAGQALLHLNNISFGYSHQILAHINLEIKSGEVVALLGQNGAGKSTLLNLAAGKLLPNSGAVLWQGKNISEFSRREIAQQIALVAQAEELHFPLTALEYVLAGRFAQTAGIGFDSPLDIEIALQTLAATDSSQFANRSFDQLSSGEKQRVVLARALAQQPQILLLDEPTANLDLAHQFSLLELVRQLAHQHQLGILFVTHEINLAAEFADRVALLKHGKIIALGNPDEVMTADLLSNLFETKLSVNHHPTTGKPIITINTGNIN
;
A
#
# COMPACT_ATOMS: atom_id res chain seq x y z
N MET A 1 4.73 29.32 -5.28
CA MET A 1 3.37 29.78 -4.96
C MET A 1 2.41 28.61 -5.14
N ALA A 2 1.99 27.97 -4.05
CA ALA A 2 0.99 26.91 -4.09
C ALA A 2 -0.38 27.54 -4.28
N SER A 3 -1.04 27.35 -5.42
CA SER A 3 -2.42 27.78 -5.62
C SER A 3 -3.30 26.98 -4.65
N LYS A 4 -3.90 27.65 -3.69
CA LYS A 4 -4.91 27.08 -2.80
C LYS A 4 -6.09 26.62 -3.65
N VAL A 5 -6.37 25.33 -3.63
CA VAL A 5 -7.56 24.75 -4.29
C VAL A 5 -8.68 24.80 -3.25
N ILE A 6 -9.63 25.69 -3.43
CA ILE A 6 -10.83 25.80 -2.60
C ILE A 6 -11.90 24.91 -3.23
N THR A 7 -12.46 24.00 -2.46
CA THR A 7 -13.63 23.18 -2.87
C THR A 7 -14.91 24.01 -2.79
N ASN A 8 -15.98 23.56 -3.46
CA ASN A 8 -17.31 24.21 -3.36
C ASN A 8 -17.83 24.27 -1.91
N SER A 9 -17.33 23.42 -1.02
CA SER A 9 -17.62 23.40 0.42
C SER A 9 -16.72 24.36 1.25
N GLY A 10 -15.87 25.19 0.62
CA GLY A 10 -15.02 26.16 1.31
C GLY A 10 -13.82 25.58 2.04
N VAL A 11 -13.55 24.26 1.95
CA VAL A 11 -12.40 23.62 2.56
C VAL A 11 -11.17 23.81 1.68
N GLU A 12 -10.13 24.45 2.22
CA GLU A 12 -8.82 24.52 1.56
C GLU A 12 -8.14 23.15 1.58
N LEU A 13 -7.91 22.56 0.40
CA LEU A 13 -7.15 21.32 0.29
C LEU A 13 -5.68 21.55 0.69
N SER A 14 -5.12 20.64 1.46
CA SER A 14 -3.71 20.63 1.82
C SER A 14 -2.83 20.78 0.57
N SER A 15 -1.75 21.55 0.70
CA SER A 15 -0.71 21.65 -0.35
C SER A 15 -0.08 20.29 -0.70
N ALA A 16 -0.32 19.25 0.10
CA ALA A 16 0.12 17.87 -0.13
C ALA A 16 -0.82 17.08 -1.05
N TYR A 17 -2.09 17.46 -1.17
CA TYR A 17 -3.07 16.75 -2.00
C TYR A 17 -2.66 16.73 -3.48
N LEU A 18 -2.73 15.54 -4.11
CA LEU A 18 -2.30 15.33 -5.48
C LEU A 18 -3.33 15.85 -6.49
N THR A 19 -3.04 16.98 -7.11
CA THR A 19 -3.80 17.52 -8.24
C THR A 19 -3.10 17.22 -9.56
N LYS A 20 -3.89 17.19 -10.67
CA LYS A 20 -3.33 17.03 -12.04
C LYS A 20 -2.27 18.08 -12.35
N ARG A 21 -2.51 19.35 -11.95
CA ARG A 21 -1.56 20.45 -12.17
C ARG A 21 -0.26 20.25 -11.41
N ARG A 22 -0.33 19.81 -10.16
CA ARG A 22 0.85 19.52 -9.33
C ARG A 22 1.64 18.35 -9.90
N ALA A 23 0.97 17.27 -10.29
CA ALA A 23 1.62 16.12 -10.92
C ALA A 23 2.34 16.53 -12.21
N ALA A 24 1.67 17.27 -13.09
CA ALA A 24 2.25 17.76 -14.34
C ALA A 24 3.46 18.66 -14.10
N LEU A 25 3.39 19.57 -13.10
CA LEU A 25 4.49 20.49 -12.76
C LEU A 25 5.72 19.72 -12.25
N VAL A 26 5.54 18.76 -11.31
CA VAL A 26 6.66 17.96 -10.77
C VAL A 26 7.32 17.16 -11.88
N ILE A 27 6.53 16.49 -12.72
CA ILE A 27 7.06 15.71 -13.85
C ILE A 27 7.77 16.63 -14.86
N ALA A 28 7.19 17.80 -15.18
CA ALA A 28 7.81 18.76 -16.10
C ALA A 28 9.15 19.28 -15.58
N VAL A 29 9.25 19.60 -14.28
CA VAL A 29 10.50 20.06 -13.65
C VAL A 29 11.57 18.96 -13.72
N LEU A 30 11.22 17.73 -13.34
CA LEU A 30 12.16 16.60 -13.39
C LEU A 30 12.57 16.25 -14.82
N PHE A 31 11.64 16.29 -15.77
CA PHE A 31 11.92 16.08 -17.18
C PHE A 31 12.86 17.16 -17.74
N PHE A 32 12.62 18.43 -17.43
CA PHE A 32 13.48 19.53 -17.83
C PHE A 32 14.88 19.38 -17.23
N ALA A 33 14.97 19.06 -15.93
CA ALA A 33 16.25 18.80 -15.26
C ALA A 33 17.01 17.63 -15.92
N LEU A 34 16.30 16.56 -16.33
CA LEU A 34 16.90 15.43 -17.05
C LEU A 34 17.42 15.83 -18.43
N ILE A 35 16.69 16.67 -19.18
CA ILE A 35 17.16 17.21 -20.47
C ILE A 35 18.43 18.04 -20.26
N CYS A 36 18.45 18.93 -19.28
CA CYS A 36 19.64 19.74 -18.98
C CYS A 36 20.84 18.83 -18.62
N ALA A 37 20.63 17.84 -17.76
CA ALA A 37 21.67 16.88 -17.38
C ALA A 37 22.15 16.04 -18.59
N PHE A 38 21.24 15.63 -19.47
CA PHE A 38 21.57 14.92 -20.70
C PHE A 38 22.50 15.75 -21.59
N ILE A 39 22.15 17.02 -21.84
CA ILE A 39 22.95 17.94 -22.67
C ILE A 39 24.34 18.16 -22.04
N ILE A 40 24.38 18.39 -20.71
CA ILE A 40 25.64 18.58 -19.97
C ILE A 40 26.49 17.30 -20.04
N SER A 41 25.90 16.12 -19.81
CA SER A 41 26.59 14.84 -19.83
C SER A 41 27.15 14.49 -21.21
N LEU A 42 26.51 14.94 -22.27
CA LEU A 42 26.97 14.73 -23.67
C LEU A 42 28.23 15.56 -23.94
N SER A 43 28.29 16.79 -23.41
CA SER A 43 29.44 17.70 -23.58
C SER A 43 30.63 17.35 -22.67
N LEU A 44 30.36 16.90 -21.45
CA LEU A 44 31.38 16.60 -20.43
C LEU A 44 31.89 15.15 -20.53
N GLY A 45 33.21 14.99 -20.41
CA GLY A 45 33.93 13.71 -20.41
C GLY A 45 35.42 13.93 -20.25
N SER A 46 36.24 12.89 -20.50
CA SER A 46 37.71 12.99 -20.54
C SER A 46 38.19 14.01 -21.57
N GLU A 47 37.45 14.17 -22.66
CA GLU A 47 37.61 15.21 -23.65
C GLU A 47 36.37 16.12 -23.64
N HIS A 48 36.59 17.45 -23.55
CA HIS A 48 35.49 18.43 -23.57
C HIS A 48 35.08 18.74 -25.00
N ILE A 49 33.86 18.39 -25.40
CA ILE A 49 33.33 18.66 -26.73
C ILE A 49 32.27 19.77 -26.61
N SER A 50 32.48 20.86 -27.36
CA SER A 50 31.57 22.01 -27.34
C SER A 50 30.17 21.62 -27.83
N LEU A 51 29.14 22.06 -27.11
CA LEU A 51 27.73 21.89 -27.53
C LEU A 51 27.47 22.57 -28.87
N ALA A 52 28.16 23.68 -29.19
CA ALA A 52 28.05 24.37 -30.48
C ALA A 52 28.48 23.45 -31.62
N ASN A 53 29.58 22.69 -31.47
CA ASN A 53 30.05 21.75 -32.47
C ASN A 53 29.11 20.56 -32.67
N ILE A 54 28.49 20.10 -31.56
CA ILE A 54 27.49 19.02 -31.60
C ILE A 54 26.24 19.47 -32.38
N LEU A 55 25.75 20.67 -32.12
CA LEU A 55 24.53 21.19 -32.75
C LEU A 55 24.77 21.64 -34.23
N SER A 56 25.97 22.15 -34.54
CA SER A 56 26.33 22.56 -35.91
C SER A 56 26.76 21.42 -36.81
N GLY A 57 26.93 20.19 -36.24
CA GLY A 57 27.43 19.04 -36.99
C GLY A 57 28.91 19.18 -37.42
N SER A 58 29.68 20.09 -36.82
CA SER A 58 31.09 20.34 -37.11
C SER A 58 32.02 19.51 -36.22
N LEU A 59 31.71 18.20 -36.11
CA LEU A 59 32.48 17.26 -35.30
C LEU A 59 33.62 16.66 -36.15
N SER A 60 34.81 16.46 -35.55
CA SER A 60 35.81 15.59 -36.11
C SER A 60 35.35 14.13 -36.08
N ARG A 61 35.90 13.28 -36.94
CA ARG A 61 35.59 11.84 -36.97
C ARG A 61 35.83 11.17 -35.60
N GLU A 62 36.86 11.59 -34.88
CA GLU A 62 37.14 11.11 -33.51
C GLU A 62 36.05 11.53 -32.54
N GLN A 63 35.59 12.78 -32.58
CA GLN A 63 34.50 13.31 -31.74
C GLN A 63 33.17 12.64 -32.04
N GLU A 64 32.90 12.30 -33.31
CA GLU A 64 31.69 11.51 -33.66
C GLU A 64 31.72 10.13 -33.01
N VAL A 65 32.83 9.41 -33.05
CA VAL A 65 32.98 8.10 -32.39
C VAL A 65 32.82 8.23 -30.88
N ILE A 66 33.42 9.25 -30.27
CA ILE A 66 33.28 9.49 -28.83
C ILE A 66 31.83 9.77 -28.45
N ILE A 67 31.12 10.61 -29.19
CA ILE A 67 29.74 11.00 -28.87
C ILE A 67 28.77 9.85 -29.15
N PHE A 68 28.72 9.38 -30.37
CA PHE A 68 27.70 8.42 -30.81
C PHE A 68 28.06 6.97 -30.50
N GLY A 69 29.36 6.63 -30.47
CA GLY A 69 29.81 5.28 -30.18
C GLY A 69 29.99 4.97 -28.70
N LEU A 70 30.38 5.95 -27.88
CA LEU A 70 30.69 5.73 -26.47
C LEU A 70 29.74 6.46 -25.52
N ARG A 71 29.60 7.80 -25.66
CA ARG A 71 28.85 8.61 -24.66
C ARG A 71 27.34 8.39 -24.72
N LEU A 72 26.78 8.48 -25.93
CA LEU A 72 25.32 8.41 -26.09
C LEU A 72 24.73 7.06 -25.63
N PRO A 73 25.27 5.89 -26.01
CA PRO A 73 24.79 4.61 -25.48
C PRO A 73 24.88 4.51 -23.97
N ARG A 74 25.98 5.00 -23.38
CA ARG A 74 26.20 5.00 -21.93
C ARG A 74 25.21 5.91 -21.18
N ILE A 75 24.97 7.12 -21.67
CA ILE A 75 23.98 8.06 -21.17
C ILE A 75 22.56 7.43 -21.19
N ILE A 76 22.22 6.80 -22.31
CA ILE A 76 20.91 6.14 -22.46
C ILE A 76 20.77 4.97 -21.48
N LEU A 77 21.82 4.16 -21.29
CA LEU A 77 21.84 3.11 -20.27
C LEU A 77 21.69 3.66 -18.86
N ALA A 78 22.39 4.77 -18.52
CA ALA A 78 22.29 5.43 -17.22
C ALA A 78 20.84 5.88 -16.93
N ILE A 79 20.19 6.50 -17.92
CA ILE A 79 18.79 6.94 -17.85
C ILE A 79 17.86 5.75 -17.63
N GLY A 80 17.98 4.70 -18.45
CA GLY A 80 17.12 3.52 -18.38
C GLY A 80 17.29 2.75 -17.07
N SER A 81 18.55 2.52 -16.64
CA SER A 81 18.85 1.80 -15.40
C SER A 81 18.39 2.57 -14.15
N GLY A 82 18.64 3.90 -14.13
CA GLY A 82 18.17 4.76 -13.04
C GLY A 82 16.66 4.80 -12.93
N ALA A 83 15.95 4.91 -14.05
CA ALA A 83 14.50 4.86 -14.09
C ALA A 83 13.95 3.52 -13.59
N ALA A 84 14.50 2.39 -14.08
CA ALA A 84 14.07 1.06 -13.71
C ALA A 84 14.26 0.79 -12.22
N LEU A 85 15.45 1.07 -11.68
CA LEU A 85 15.77 0.85 -10.27
C LEU A 85 14.91 1.71 -9.33
N ALA A 86 14.71 2.99 -9.66
CA ALA A 86 13.91 3.88 -8.83
C ALA A 86 12.42 3.51 -8.85
N MET A 87 11.86 3.13 -10.00
CA MET A 87 10.48 2.64 -10.07
C MET A 87 10.30 1.33 -9.30
N ALA A 88 11.24 0.39 -9.45
CA ALA A 88 11.20 -0.87 -8.71
C ALA A 88 11.27 -0.61 -7.20
N GLY A 89 12.13 0.29 -6.76
CA GLY A 89 12.21 0.71 -5.36
C GLY A 89 10.92 1.32 -4.86
N ALA A 90 10.30 2.24 -5.61
CA ALA A 90 9.00 2.84 -5.25
C ALA A 90 7.91 1.78 -5.07
N ALA A 91 7.88 0.79 -5.98
CA ALA A 91 6.92 -0.32 -5.94
C ALA A 91 7.15 -1.24 -4.74
N PHE A 92 8.40 -1.62 -4.44
CA PHE A 92 8.71 -2.46 -3.28
C PHE A 92 8.46 -1.76 -1.96
N GLN A 93 8.80 -0.46 -1.83
CA GLN A 93 8.49 0.33 -0.63
C GLN A 93 6.99 0.34 -0.34
N ALA A 94 6.16 0.54 -1.37
CA ALA A 94 4.71 0.53 -1.23
C ALA A 94 4.19 -0.88 -0.91
N LEU A 95 4.66 -1.91 -1.61
CA LEU A 95 4.22 -3.29 -1.45
C LEU A 95 4.57 -3.87 -0.08
N LEU A 96 5.80 -3.61 0.40
CA LEU A 96 6.31 -4.11 1.68
C LEU A 96 5.97 -3.18 2.85
N ARG A 97 5.28 -2.08 2.57
CA ARG A 97 4.92 -1.06 3.58
C ARG A 97 6.13 -0.57 4.39
N ASN A 98 7.27 -0.52 3.75
CA ASN A 98 8.52 -0.15 4.39
C ASN A 98 9.27 0.87 3.52
N PRO A 99 9.48 2.12 3.97
CA PRO A 99 10.21 3.13 3.21
C PRO A 99 11.69 2.80 2.99
N LEU A 100 12.23 1.81 3.72
CA LEU A 100 13.59 1.32 3.59
C LEU A 100 13.69 0.05 2.74
N ALA A 101 12.61 -0.39 2.11
CA ALA A 101 12.65 -1.54 1.22
C ALA A 101 13.47 -1.22 -0.03
N ASP A 102 14.44 -2.09 -0.33
CA ASP A 102 15.32 -2.00 -1.50
C ASP A 102 15.17 -3.27 -2.33
N PRO A 103 15.08 -3.18 -3.66
CA PRO A 103 15.11 -4.34 -4.56
C PRO A 103 16.27 -5.31 -4.29
N TYR A 104 17.41 -4.79 -3.86
CA TYR A 104 18.62 -5.57 -3.59
C TYR A 104 18.46 -6.53 -2.40
N VAL A 105 17.70 -6.15 -1.38
CA VAL A 105 17.46 -6.99 -0.19
C VAL A 105 16.65 -8.26 -0.54
N LEU A 106 15.89 -8.23 -1.62
CA LEU A 106 15.08 -9.36 -2.07
C LEU A 106 15.85 -10.42 -2.90
N GLY A 107 17.18 -10.34 -2.92
CA GLY A 107 18.01 -11.34 -3.59
C GLY A 107 18.15 -11.19 -5.10
N VAL A 108 17.43 -10.23 -5.71
CA VAL A 108 17.45 -10.01 -7.17
C VAL A 108 18.87 -9.70 -7.65
N SER A 109 19.56 -8.77 -6.96
CA SER A 109 20.92 -8.37 -7.30
C SER A 109 21.94 -9.50 -7.08
N SER A 110 21.83 -10.26 -6.01
CA SER A 110 22.71 -11.40 -5.74
C SER A 110 22.56 -12.50 -6.80
N GLY A 111 21.32 -12.75 -7.24
CA GLY A 111 21.04 -13.66 -8.34
C GLY A 111 21.61 -13.15 -9.67
N ALA A 112 21.44 -11.87 -9.98
CA ALA A 112 22.03 -11.21 -11.13
C ALA A 112 23.55 -11.31 -11.13
N ALA A 113 24.17 -11.04 -9.98
CA ALA A 113 25.61 -11.08 -9.81
C ALA A 113 26.19 -12.49 -10.00
N LEU A 114 25.56 -13.50 -9.40
CA LEU A 114 25.97 -14.89 -9.61
C LEU A 114 25.86 -15.29 -11.09
N GLY A 115 24.76 -14.94 -11.75
CA GLY A 115 24.58 -15.22 -13.18
C GLY A 115 25.60 -14.52 -14.06
N ALA A 116 25.94 -13.25 -13.75
CA ALA A 116 26.98 -12.52 -14.46
C ALA A 116 28.37 -13.14 -14.26
N ILE A 117 28.71 -13.56 -13.05
CA ILE A 117 29.98 -14.24 -12.74
C ILE A 117 30.08 -15.54 -13.54
N VAL A 118 29.04 -16.34 -13.56
CA VAL A 118 28.97 -17.56 -14.37
C VAL A 118 29.19 -17.24 -15.85
N GLY A 119 28.56 -16.18 -16.37
CA GLY A 119 28.75 -15.71 -17.74
C GLY A 119 30.20 -15.29 -18.05
N ILE A 120 30.83 -14.52 -17.17
CA ILE A 120 32.22 -14.07 -17.31
C ILE A 120 33.21 -15.25 -17.23
N MET A 121 32.95 -16.21 -16.33
CA MET A 121 33.87 -17.33 -16.12
C MET A 121 33.80 -18.39 -17.21
N PHE A 122 32.61 -18.75 -17.68
CA PHE A 122 32.41 -19.95 -18.49
C PHE A 122 31.90 -19.69 -19.91
N ALA A 123 31.42 -18.47 -20.19
CA ALA A 123 30.79 -18.13 -21.46
C ALA A 123 31.26 -16.79 -22.02
N SER A 124 32.48 -16.33 -21.70
CA SER A 124 33.05 -15.04 -22.09
C SER A 124 33.18 -14.85 -23.59
N GLN A 125 33.22 -15.93 -24.39
CA GLN A 125 33.23 -15.93 -25.85
C GLN A 125 31.89 -15.46 -26.46
N PHE A 126 30.80 -15.50 -25.72
CA PHE A 126 29.49 -15.04 -26.18
C PHE A 126 29.14 -13.71 -25.52
N SER A 127 29.07 -12.63 -26.28
CA SER A 127 28.81 -11.26 -25.78
C SER A 127 27.50 -11.16 -25.00
N LEU A 128 26.48 -11.95 -25.37
CA LEU A 128 25.17 -11.98 -24.78
C LEU A 128 25.07 -12.86 -23.50
N ALA A 129 26.09 -13.72 -23.24
CA ALA A 129 26.00 -14.68 -22.14
C ALA A 129 25.91 -14.00 -20.77
N ARG A 130 26.75 -12.97 -20.54
CA ARG A 130 26.77 -12.24 -19.27
C ARG A 130 25.41 -11.65 -18.93
N PRO A 131 24.78 -10.79 -19.77
CA PRO A 131 23.49 -10.21 -19.41
C PRO A 131 22.35 -11.22 -19.38
N LEU A 132 22.33 -12.22 -20.27
CA LEU A 132 21.29 -13.26 -20.24
C LEU A 132 21.35 -14.12 -18.98
N LEU A 133 22.54 -14.56 -18.58
CA LEU A 133 22.74 -15.35 -17.36
C LEU A 133 22.49 -14.49 -16.11
N SER A 134 22.87 -13.22 -16.12
CA SER A 134 22.57 -12.26 -15.08
C SER A 134 21.06 -12.09 -14.91
N PHE A 135 20.34 -11.88 -16.00
CA PHE A 135 18.87 -11.75 -15.97
C PHE A 135 18.19 -13.05 -15.52
N ALA A 136 18.66 -14.19 -15.99
CA ALA A 136 18.15 -15.52 -15.58
C ALA A 136 18.41 -15.77 -14.09
N GLY A 137 19.60 -15.47 -13.58
CA GLY A 137 19.95 -15.59 -12.18
C GLY A 137 19.10 -14.68 -11.28
N ALA A 138 18.89 -13.42 -11.68
CA ALA A 138 17.99 -12.50 -10.99
C ALA A 138 16.56 -13.05 -10.93
N SER A 139 16.04 -13.52 -12.06
CA SER A 139 14.68 -14.06 -12.17
C SER A 139 14.51 -15.34 -11.33
N ALA A 140 15.50 -16.24 -11.34
CA ALA A 140 15.50 -17.46 -10.55
C ALA A 140 15.51 -17.14 -9.02
N ALA A 141 16.40 -16.24 -8.59
CA ALA A 141 16.45 -15.80 -7.19
C ALA A 141 15.12 -15.19 -6.74
N THR A 142 14.55 -14.30 -7.55
CA THR A 142 13.23 -13.70 -7.29
C THR A 142 12.14 -14.76 -7.17
N PHE A 143 12.11 -15.72 -8.06
CA PHE A 143 11.12 -16.79 -8.06
C PHE A 143 11.21 -17.65 -6.78
N VAL A 144 12.43 -18.00 -6.36
CA VAL A 144 12.67 -18.77 -5.13
C VAL A 144 12.23 -17.95 -3.90
N VAL A 145 12.62 -16.68 -3.81
CA VAL A 145 12.21 -15.78 -2.71
C VAL A 145 10.70 -15.66 -2.65
N TYR A 146 10.04 -15.50 -3.79
CA TYR A 146 8.59 -15.46 -3.84
C TYR A 146 7.95 -16.76 -3.35
N LEU A 147 8.43 -17.94 -3.79
CA LEU A 147 7.91 -19.22 -3.35
C LEU A 147 8.03 -19.44 -1.84
N LEU A 148 9.14 -19.00 -1.26
CA LEU A 148 9.38 -19.09 0.20
C LEU A 148 8.52 -18.08 0.98
N GLY A 149 8.35 -16.87 0.45
CA GLY A 149 7.64 -15.78 1.12
C GLY A 149 6.12 -15.76 0.92
N ARG A 150 5.57 -16.47 -0.08
CA ARG A 150 4.15 -16.40 -0.44
C ARG A 150 3.17 -17.01 0.58
N ARG A 151 3.66 -17.84 1.53
CA ARG A 151 2.83 -18.50 2.55
C ARG A 151 2.64 -17.57 3.75
N GLY A 152 1.64 -16.70 3.71
CA GLY A 152 1.23 -15.80 4.81
C GLY A 152 1.11 -14.33 4.39
N ASP A 153 0.40 -13.55 5.21
CA ASP A 153 0.09 -12.13 4.96
C ASP A 153 1.19 -11.17 5.48
N ASP A 154 2.30 -11.70 6.01
CA ASP A 154 3.36 -10.91 6.62
C ASP A 154 4.47 -10.56 5.60
N PRO A 155 4.64 -9.26 5.23
CA PRO A 155 5.71 -8.81 4.35
C PRO A 155 7.13 -9.13 4.86
N ALA A 156 7.31 -9.29 6.18
CA ALA A 156 8.61 -9.60 6.78
C ALA A 156 9.16 -10.95 6.27
N ARG A 157 8.31 -11.90 5.92
CA ARG A 157 8.72 -13.20 5.38
C ARG A 157 9.40 -13.08 4.02
N LEU A 158 8.93 -12.18 3.15
CA LEU A 158 9.59 -11.93 1.86
C LEU A 158 10.97 -11.33 2.05
N ILE A 159 11.12 -10.40 3.00
CA ILE A 159 12.41 -9.80 3.34
C ILE A 159 13.36 -10.87 3.90
N LEU A 160 12.90 -11.68 4.85
CA LEU A 160 13.71 -12.75 5.44
C LEU A 160 14.16 -13.78 4.39
N ALA A 161 13.24 -14.22 3.52
CA ALA A 161 13.57 -15.11 2.41
C ALA A 161 14.62 -14.50 1.49
N GLY A 162 14.49 -13.19 1.17
CA GLY A 162 15.47 -12.44 0.39
C GLY A 162 16.86 -12.43 1.03
N VAL A 163 16.94 -12.15 2.33
CA VAL A 163 18.22 -12.14 3.07
C VAL A 163 18.87 -13.52 3.05
N VAL A 164 18.14 -14.60 3.31
CA VAL A 164 18.67 -15.97 3.30
C VAL A 164 19.21 -16.33 1.92
N ILE A 165 18.43 -16.07 0.86
CA ILE A 165 18.85 -16.35 -0.51
C ILE A 165 20.05 -15.49 -0.92
N SER A 166 20.06 -14.20 -0.55
CA SER A 166 21.19 -13.30 -0.84
C SER A 166 22.49 -13.80 -0.18
N THR A 167 22.41 -14.27 1.05
CA THR A 167 23.56 -14.84 1.78
C THR A 167 24.08 -16.12 1.11
N LEU A 168 23.18 -17.01 0.72
CA LEU A 168 23.54 -18.24 0.01
C LEU A 168 24.23 -17.93 -1.33
N LEU A 169 23.60 -17.06 -2.15
CA LEU A 169 24.16 -16.67 -3.46
C LEU A 169 25.48 -15.91 -3.30
N GLY A 170 25.59 -15.05 -2.25
CA GLY A 170 26.86 -14.39 -1.90
C GLY A 170 27.98 -15.36 -1.59
N SER A 171 27.72 -16.43 -0.86
CA SER A 171 28.70 -17.48 -0.58
C SER A 171 29.14 -18.19 -1.86
N LEU A 172 28.20 -18.49 -2.78
CA LEU A 172 28.53 -19.08 -4.08
C LEU A 172 29.36 -18.13 -4.95
N MET A 173 29.07 -16.82 -4.92
CA MET A 173 29.89 -15.82 -5.60
C MET A 173 31.34 -15.80 -5.11
N VAL A 174 31.54 -15.83 -3.79
CA VAL A 174 32.90 -15.89 -3.20
C VAL A 174 33.63 -17.15 -3.68
N LEU A 175 32.98 -18.31 -3.65
CA LEU A 175 33.59 -19.56 -4.13
C LEU A 175 33.99 -19.49 -5.60
N LEU A 176 33.12 -18.94 -6.47
CA LEU A 176 33.44 -18.82 -7.89
C LEU A 176 34.54 -17.78 -8.17
N THR A 177 34.57 -16.68 -7.43
CA THR A 177 35.61 -15.65 -7.62
C THR A 177 36.99 -16.11 -7.18
N THR A 178 37.10 -17.03 -6.20
CA THR A 178 38.39 -17.65 -5.84
C THR A 178 38.98 -18.54 -6.94
N LEU A 179 38.18 -18.99 -7.90
CA LEU A 179 38.61 -19.78 -9.05
C LEU A 179 38.93 -18.93 -10.28
N ALA A 180 38.70 -17.61 -10.21
CA ALA A 180 38.91 -16.69 -11.34
C ALA A 180 40.39 -16.32 -11.50
N ASP A 181 40.84 -16.20 -12.77
CA ASP A 181 42.11 -15.56 -13.08
C ASP A 181 42.04 -14.03 -12.91
N ASP A 182 43.20 -13.36 -12.82
CA ASP A 182 43.29 -11.92 -12.52
C ASP A 182 42.47 -11.06 -13.49
N LEU A 183 42.42 -11.41 -14.78
CA LEU A 183 41.67 -10.65 -15.77
C LEU A 183 40.14 -10.79 -15.56
N LYS A 184 39.68 -12.00 -15.31
CA LYS A 184 38.26 -12.27 -14.99
C LYS A 184 37.87 -11.64 -13.68
N LEU A 185 38.72 -11.74 -12.66
CA LEU A 185 38.49 -11.13 -11.34
C LEU A 185 38.31 -9.63 -11.45
N ARG A 186 39.15 -8.97 -12.26
CA ARG A 186 39.02 -7.53 -12.55
C ARG A 186 37.66 -7.22 -13.20
N ASN A 187 37.27 -7.97 -14.23
CA ASN A 187 35.99 -7.77 -14.93
C ASN A 187 34.79 -7.99 -13.99
N ILE A 188 34.85 -9.01 -13.15
CA ILE A 188 33.84 -9.29 -12.12
C ILE A 188 33.73 -8.11 -11.15
N THR A 189 34.86 -7.60 -10.65
CA THR A 189 34.91 -6.49 -9.69
C THR A 189 34.30 -5.22 -10.26
N PHE A 190 34.67 -4.83 -11.50
CA PHE A 190 34.10 -3.66 -12.14
C PHE A 190 32.59 -3.80 -12.35
N TRP A 191 32.14 -4.99 -12.78
CA TRP A 191 30.72 -5.24 -12.98
C TRP A 191 29.94 -5.19 -11.65
N LEU A 192 30.47 -5.76 -10.55
CA LEU A 192 29.86 -5.71 -9.21
C LEU A 192 29.73 -4.28 -8.67
N LEU A 193 30.59 -3.37 -9.11
CA LEU A 193 30.57 -1.96 -8.69
C LEU A 193 29.71 -1.07 -9.61
N GLY A 194 29.07 -1.65 -10.65
CA GLY A 194 28.24 -0.92 -11.60
C GLY A 194 29.03 -0.37 -12.80
N ASP A 195 28.88 -1.02 -13.93
CA ASP A 195 29.57 -0.70 -15.18
C ASP A 195 28.56 -0.38 -16.31
N LEU A 196 28.56 0.87 -16.74
CA LEU A 196 27.75 1.37 -17.86
C LEU A 196 28.54 1.43 -19.19
N SER A 197 29.80 1.01 -19.21
CA SER A 197 30.67 1.16 -20.37
C SER A 197 30.36 0.16 -21.49
N SER A 198 29.68 -0.93 -21.19
CA SER A 198 29.50 -2.08 -22.11
C SER A 198 28.11 -2.15 -22.76
N GLY A 199 27.51 -0.99 -23.07
CA GLY A 199 26.16 -0.93 -23.64
C GLY A 199 26.10 -1.29 -25.11
N SER A 200 25.58 -2.47 -25.50
CA SER A 200 25.16 -2.74 -26.88
C SER A 200 23.74 -2.20 -27.12
N SER A 201 23.43 -1.93 -28.40
CA SER A 201 22.11 -1.42 -28.79
C SER A 201 20.95 -2.35 -28.42
N GLU A 202 21.20 -3.67 -28.46
CA GLU A 202 20.18 -4.67 -28.11
C GLU A 202 19.83 -4.62 -26.63
N PHE A 203 20.80 -4.40 -25.73
CA PHE A 203 20.55 -4.27 -24.29
C PHE A 203 19.84 -2.98 -23.94
N ILE A 204 20.16 -1.89 -24.63
CA ILE A 204 19.45 -0.63 -24.50
C ILE A 204 17.97 -0.82 -24.85
N ALA A 205 17.70 -1.44 -26.02
CA ALA A 205 16.33 -1.71 -26.46
C ALA A 205 15.56 -2.60 -25.47
N PHE A 206 16.19 -3.67 -24.96
CA PHE A 206 15.61 -4.56 -23.94
C PHE A 206 15.28 -3.81 -22.64
N LEU A 207 16.21 -2.98 -22.14
CA LEU A 207 16.01 -2.21 -20.93
C LEU A 207 14.85 -1.22 -21.07
N PHE A 208 14.78 -0.47 -22.17
CA PHE A 208 13.69 0.48 -22.40
C PHE A 208 12.35 -0.20 -22.62
N PHE A 209 12.33 -1.37 -23.26
CA PHE A 209 11.12 -2.19 -23.35
C PHE A 209 10.63 -2.63 -21.98
N ALA A 210 11.54 -3.10 -21.10
CA ALA A 210 11.22 -3.44 -19.73
C ALA A 210 10.71 -2.22 -18.93
N VAL A 211 11.38 -1.05 -19.08
CA VAL A 211 10.97 0.22 -18.45
C VAL A 211 9.57 0.63 -18.92
N ALA A 212 9.27 0.55 -20.20
CA ALA A 212 7.97 0.92 -20.76
C ALA A 212 6.85 0.03 -20.20
N ILE A 213 7.02 -1.31 -20.25
CA ILE A 213 6.05 -2.26 -19.71
C ILE A 213 5.92 -2.07 -18.18
N GLY A 214 7.04 -1.93 -17.48
CA GLY A 214 7.06 -1.72 -16.03
C GLY A 214 6.33 -0.44 -15.64
N THR A 215 6.55 0.66 -16.35
CA THR A 215 5.87 1.94 -16.11
C THR A 215 4.35 1.78 -16.27
N VAL A 216 3.90 1.18 -17.38
CA VAL A 216 2.46 0.96 -17.63
C VAL A 216 1.86 0.08 -16.54
N THR A 217 2.50 -1.03 -16.21
CA THR A 217 1.99 -2.00 -15.22
C THR A 217 1.94 -1.41 -13.82
N LEU A 218 3.02 -0.75 -13.36
CA LEU A 218 3.08 -0.15 -12.04
C LEU A 218 2.13 1.05 -11.92
N PHE A 219 2.02 1.88 -12.96
CA PHE A 219 1.09 3.00 -12.98
C PHE A 219 -0.37 2.52 -12.96
N ALA A 220 -0.71 1.48 -13.71
CA ALA A 220 -2.04 0.88 -13.69
C ALA A 220 -2.43 0.35 -12.30
N ASN A 221 -1.47 -0.12 -11.51
CA ASN A 221 -1.67 -0.63 -10.15
C ASN A 221 -1.41 0.42 -9.05
N SER A 222 -1.09 1.67 -9.39
CA SER A 222 -0.68 2.71 -8.43
C SER A 222 -1.75 3.02 -7.37
N ARG A 223 -3.04 3.05 -7.76
CA ARG A 223 -4.16 3.25 -6.82
C ARG A 223 -4.31 2.06 -5.85
N ALA A 224 -4.21 0.85 -6.36
CA ALA A 224 -4.24 -0.35 -5.53
C ALA A 224 -3.03 -0.39 -4.56
N LEU A 225 -1.84 0.04 -5.02
CA LEU A 225 -0.66 0.20 -4.16
C LEU A 225 -0.87 1.23 -3.05
N ASN A 226 -1.53 2.36 -3.34
CA ASN A 226 -1.88 3.34 -2.30
C ASN A 226 -2.74 2.71 -1.21
N LEU A 227 -3.71 1.88 -1.58
CA LEU A 227 -4.55 1.16 -0.62
C LEU A 227 -3.78 0.07 0.13
N MET A 228 -2.87 -0.65 -0.53
CA MET A 228 -2.03 -1.66 0.13
C MET A 228 -1.08 -1.04 1.17
N MET A 229 -0.71 0.23 1.01
CA MET A 229 0.09 0.96 2.00
C MET A 229 -0.67 1.21 3.31
N THR A 230 -2.01 1.27 3.31
CA THR A 230 -2.83 1.42 4.54
C THR A 230 -3.06 0.11 5.28
N GLY A 231 -2.71 -1.01 4.69
CA GLY A 231 -2.89 -2.34 5.24
C GLY A 231 -3.55 -3.29 4.25
N GLU A 232 -3.18 -4.55 4.31
CA GLU A 232 -3.71 -5.52 3.35
C GLU A 232 -5.18 -5.86 3.61
N ARG A 233 -5.57 -5.89 4.91
CA ARG A 233 -6.96 -6.09 5.32
C ARG A 233 -7.84 -4.96 4.84
N ASP A 234 -7.37 -3.73 4.99
CA ASP A 234 -8.04 -2.51 4.56
C ASP A 234 -8.17 -2.46 3.03
N ALA A 235 -7.08 -2.71 2.30
CA ALA A 235 -7.09 -2.76 0.84
C ALA A 235 -8.10 -3.79 0.32
N PHE A 236 -8.14 -4.96 0.95
CA PHE A 236 -9.12 -6.00 0.61
C PHE A 236 -10.56 -5.54 0.88
N ALA A 237 -10.84 -4.92 2.02
CA ALA A 237 -12.16 -4.38 2.36
C ALA A 237 -12.62 -3.30 1.38
N LEU A 238 -11.67 -2.54 0.82
CA LEU A 238 -11.91 -1.50 -0.18
C LEU A 238 -12.02 -2.03 -1.64
N GLY A 239 -11.96 -3.35 -1.84
CA GLY A 239 -12.19 -3.96 -3.16
C GLY A 239 -10.94 -4.29 -3.96
N VAL A 240 -9.74 -4.26 -3.36
CA VAL A 240 -8.48 -4.65 -4.01
C VAL A 240 -8.33 -6.18 -3.97
N GLU A 241 -8.01 -6.77 -5.10
CA GLU A 241 -7.54 -8.17 -5.18
C GLU A 241 -6.06 -8.24 -4.74
N THR A 242 -5.82 -8.17 -3.43
CA THR A 242 -4.49 -7.96 -2.85
C THR A 242 -3.45 -8.98 -3.32
N ASN A 243 -3.81 -10.26 -3.43
CA ASN A 243 -2.91 -11.31 -3.92
C ASN A 243 -2.48 -11.08 -5.37
N ARG A 244 -3.43 -10.70 -6.25
CA ARG A 244 -3.15 -10.44 -7.67
C ARG A 244 -2.25 -9.21 -7.82
N VAL A 245 -2.57 -8.12 -7.13
CA VAL A 245 -1.77 -6.88 -7.17
C VAL A 245 -0.37 -7.13 -6.61
N ARG A 246 -0.26 -7.84 -5.48
CA ARG A 246 1.02 -8.25 -4.88
C ARG A 246 1.88 -8.98 -5.91
N TRP A 247 1.31 -9.98 -6.59
CA TRP A 247 2.01 -10.76 -7.60
C TRP A 247 2.50 -9.92 -8.77
N ILE A 248 1.59 -9.16 -9.36
CA ILE A 248 1.90 -8.30 -10.52
C ILE A 248 3.00 -7.30 -10.17
N VAL A 249 2.88 -6.60 -9.05
CA VAL A 249 3.84 -5.57 -8.63
C VAL A 249 5.19 -6.19 -8.27
N PHE A 250 5.19 -7.30 -7.52
CA PHE A 250 6.41 -8.00 -7.14
C PHE A 250 7.20 -8.47 -8.37
N ILE A 251 6.55 -9.15 -9.32
CA ILE A 251 7.20 -9.62 -10.55
C ILE A 251 7.67 -8.44 -11.41
N THR A 252 6.84 -7.42 -11.59
CA THR A 252 7.20 -6.27 -12.43
C THR A 252 8.40 -5.53 -11.86
N ALA A 253 8.41 -5.24 -10.55
CA ALA A 253 9.54 -4.56 -9.90
C ALA A 253 10.82 -5.41 -9.93
N SER A 254 10.71 -6.73 -9.75
CA SER A 254 11.84 -7.65 -9.85
C SER A 254 12.42 -7.73 -11.27
N LEU A 255 11.56 -7.79 -12.28
CA LEU A 255 12.00 -7.81 -13.69
C LEU A 255 12.64 -6.48 -14.10
N LEU A 256 12.12 -5.34 -13.63
CA LEU A 256 12.76 -4.03 -13.81
C LEU A 256 14.17 -4.00 -13.21
N THR A 257 14.31 -4.50 -11.98
CA THR A 257 15.60 -4.60 -11.30
C THR A 257 16.55 -5.56 -12.06
N ALA A 258 16.05 -6.72 -12.47
CA ALA A 258 16.81 -7.69 -13.22
C ALA A 258 17.31 -7.13 -14.57
N ALA A 259 16.44 -6.42 -15.30
CA ALA A 259 16.80 -5.75 -16.56
C ALA A 259 17.86 -4.66 -16.34
N ALA A 260 17.72 -3.83 -15.32
CA ALA A 260 18.70 -2.81 -15.00
C ALA A 260 20.05 -3.43 -14.62
N VAL A 261 20.06 -4.35 -13.63
CA VAL A 261 21.31 -4.94 -13.12
C VAL A 261 22.01 -5.78 -14.18
N SER A 262 21.29 -6.51 -15.02
CA SER A 262 21.89 -7.32 -16.10
C SER A 262 22.61 -6.46 -17.15
N THR A 263 22.16 -5.22 -17.36
CA THR A 263 22.72 -4.31 -18.37
C THR A 263 23.76 -3.34 -17.80
N SER A 264 23.62 -2.90 -16.56
CA SER A 264 24.46 -1.86 -15.94
C SER A 264 25.31 -2.33 -14.76
N GLY A 265 25.23 -3.62 -14.39
CA GLY A 265 25.80 -4.10 -13.14
C GLY A 265 25.06 -3.58 -11.91
N ALA A 266 25.63 -3.79 -10.73
CA ALA A 266 24.99 -3.45 -9.46
C ALA A 266 25.15 -1.95 -9.14
N ILE A 267 24.10 -1.16 -9.33
CA ILE A 267 24.05 0.27 -8.98
C ILE A 267 23.14 0.43 -7.76
N GLY A 268 23.74 0.49 -6.56
CA GLY A 268 23.00 0.55 -5.29
C GLY A 268 22.41 1.92 -4.95
N TYR A 269 21.58 1.94 -3.90
CA TYR A 269 20.94 3.13 -3.30
C TYR A 269 19.88 3.85 -4.17
N VAL A 270 19.85 3.68 -5.47
CA VAL A 270 18.91 4.38 -6.35
C VAL A 270 17.47 4.00 -6.00
N GLY A 271 17.19 2.70 -5.88
CA GLY A 271 15.85 2.19 -5.53
C GLY A 271 15.42 2.52 -4.10
N LEU A 272 16.38 2.77 -3.21
CA LEU A 272 16.11 3.10 -1.82
C LEU A 272 15.89 4.61 -1.62
N VAL A 273 16.84 5.42 -2.08
CA VAL A 273 16.91 6.85 -1.75
C VAL A 273 15.97 7.68 -2.62
N VAL A 274 15.93 7.42 -3.92
CA VAL A 274 15.17 8.26 -4.86
C VAL A 274 13.67 8.26 -4.55
N PRO A 275 12.97 7.11 -4.42
CA PRO A 275 11.55 7.13 -4.11
C PRO A 275 11.24 7.78 -2.77
N HIS A 276 12.14 7.61 -1.79
CA HIS A 276 11.98 8.23 -0.48
C HIS A 276 12.05 9.76 -0.56
N LEU A 277 13.04 10.30 -1.28
CA LEU A 277 13.17 11.76 -1.52
C LEU A 277 11.97 12.30 -2.31
N VAL A 278 11.50 11.56 -3.32
CA VAL A 278 10.30 11.94 -4.08
C VAL A 278 9.07 12.00 -3.18
N ARG A 279 8.88 11.03 -2.28
CA ARG A 279 7.77 11.04 -1.32
C ARG A 279 7.83 12.22 -0.36
N LEU A 280 9.03 12.57 0.13
CA LEU A 280 9.23 13.75 0.99
C LEU A 280 8.91 15.06 0.27
N ALA A 281 9.28 15.19 -1.01
CA ALA A 281 9.08 16.41 -1.78
C ALA A 281 7.66 16.56 -2.35
N SER A 282 7.06 15.46 -2.81
CA SER A 282 5.82 15.50 -3.60
C SER A 282 4.61 14.80 -2.99
N GLY A 283 4.77 14.10 -1.84
CA GLY A 283 3.71 13.33 -1.19
C GLY A 283 3.83 11.84 -1.48
N THR A 284 2.93 11.06 -0.88
CA THR A 284 3.03 9.59 -0.85
C THR A 284 2.25 8.86 -1.95
N ASP A 285 1.48 9.58 -2.76
CA ASP A 285 0.64 9.00 -3.80
C ASP A 285 1.44 8.35 -4.92
N ASN A 286 1.31 7.04 -5.07
CA ASN A 286 2.06 6.26 -6.07
C ASN A 286 1.72 6.65 -7.52
N ARG A 287 0.60 7.32 -7.79
CA ARG A 287 0.28 7.89 -9.12
C ARG A 287 1.31 8.95 -9.56
N LEU A 288 1.93 9.64 -8.59
CA LEU A 288 3.02 10.58 -8.83
C LEU A 288 4.38 9.99 -8.51
N VAL A 289 4.50 9.26 -7.38
CA VAL A 289 5.78 8.73 -6.89
C VAL A 289 6.45 7.82 -7.92
N ILE A 290 5.69 6.92 -8.57
CA ILE A 290 6.26 5.99 -9.56
C ILE A 290 6.87 6.74 -10.76
N PRO A 291 6.12 7.58 -11.51
CA PRO A 291 6.71 8.29 -12.64
C PRO A 291 7.75 9.34 -12.23
N ALA A 292 7.57 10.04 -11.13
CA ALA A 292 8.57 10.99 -10.64
C ALA A 292 9.87 10.29 -10.23
N SER A 293 9.78 9.10 -9.62
CA SER A 293 10.96 8.28 -9.29
C SER A 293 11.70 7.83 -10.53
N ALA A 294 11.01 7.52 -11.64
CA ALA A 294 11.67 7.19 -12.90
C ALA A 294 12.56 8.34 -13.39
N PHE A 295 12.03 9.56 -13.46
CA PHE A 295 12.80 10.73 -13.87
C PHE A 295 13.91 11.11 -12.89
N ALA A 296 13.62 11.08 -11.60
CA ALA A 296 14.62 11.42 -10.58
C ALA A 296 15.73 10.35 -10.49
N GLY A 297 15.41 9.07 -10.66
CA GLY A 297 16.38 7.98 -10.72
C GLY A 297 17.26 8.05 -11.97
N ALA A 298 16.67 8.33 -13.13
CA ALA A 298 17.38 8.60 -14.37
C ALA A 298 18.37 9.77 -14.21
N LEU A 299 17.90 10.86 -13.60
CA LEU A 299 18.72 12.04 -13.32
C LEU A 299 19.90 11.71 -12.39
N LEU A 300 19.63 11.00 -11.28
CA LEU A 300 20.67 10.63 -10.30
C LEU A 300 21.77 9.77 -10.93
N VAL A 301 21.39 8.70 -11.64
CA VAL A 301 22.37 7.78 -12.26
C VAL A 301 23.13 8.46 -13.38
N LEU A 302 22.49 9.31 -14.19
CA LEU A 302 23.15 10.10 -15.23
C LEU A 302 24.19 11.06 -14.64
N LEU A 303 23.86 11.79 -13.58
CA LEU A 303 24.79 12.68 -12.92
C LEU A 303 25.94 11.92 -12.22
N ALA A 304 25.64 10.79 -11.61
CA ALA A 304 26.64 9.92 -10.99
C ALA A 304 27.62 9.37 -12.04
N ASP A 305 27.11 8.91 -13.19
CA ASP A 305 27.95 8.45 -14.30
C ASP A 305 28.80 9.58 -14.90
N THR A 306 28.21 10.76 -15.08
CA THR A 306 28.96 11.93 -15.57
C THR A 306 30.10 12.28 -14.61
N THR A 307 29.82 12.29 -13.30
CA THR A 307 30.82 12.51 -12.26
C THR A 307 31.90 11.41 -12.28
N ALA A 308 31.49 10.14 -12.41
CA ALA A 308 32.41 8.99 -12.47
C ALA A 308 33.42 9.09 -13.62
N ARG A 309 32.99 9.64 -14.77
CA ARG A 309 33.85 9.84 -15.97
C ARG A 309 34.73 11.07 -15.91
N THR A 310 34.38 12.07 -15.10
CA THR A 310 35.05 13.38 -15.10
C THR A 310 35.93 13.64 -13.90
N ALA A 311 35.62 13.05 -12.73
CA ALA A 311 36.24 13.39 -11.45
C ALA A 311 37.77 13.11 -11.41
N ILE A 312 38.24 12.02 -12.02
CA ILE A 312 39.66 11.62 -12.01
C ILE A 312 40.13 11.24 -13.42
N ALA A 313 39.64 11.98 -14.43
CA ALA A 313 40.03 11.71 -15.82
C ALA A 313 41.57 11.67 -16.00
N PRO A 314 42.15 10.76 -16.82
CA PRO A 314 41.47 9.82 -17.72
C PRO A 314 41.00 8.49 -17.08
N ARG A 315 41.15 8.30 -15.79
CA ARG A 315 40.65 7.10 -15.09
C ARG A 315 39.16 7.24 -14.81
N GLU A 316 38.39 6.17 -15.04
CA GLU A 316 36.97 6.13 -14.76
C GLU A 316 36.71 5.47 -13.39
N LEU A 317 35.78 6.03 -12.65
CA LEU A 317 35.28 5.46 -11.41
C LEU A 317 34.03 4.60 -11.69
N PRO A 318 33.77 3.56 -10.88
CA PRO A 318 32.51 2.82 -10.99
C PRO A 318 31.33 3.69 -10.60
N THR A 319 30.27 3.70 -11.44
CA THR A 319 29.06 4.53 -11.21
C THR A 319 28.36 4.15 -9.89
N GLY A 320 28.31 2.86 -9.54
CA GLY A 320 27.72 2.38 -8.29
C GLY A 320 28.43 2.88 -7.05
N ALA A 321 29.76 3.11 -7.09
CA ALA A 321 30.48 3.70 -5.98
C ALA A 321 30.06 5.17 -5.75
N ILE A 322 29.86 5.94 -6.82
CA ILE A 322 29.37 7.34 -6.71
C ILE A 322 27.94 7.39 -6.17
N THR A 323 27.05 6.52 -6.67
CA THR A 323 25.68 6.46 -6.13
C THR A 323 25.64 6.06 -4.65
N ALA A 324 26.55 5.17 -4.20
CA ALA A 324 26.68 4.78 -2.80
C ALA A 324 27.23 5.93 -1.92
N LEU A 325 28.24 6.67 -2.42
CA LEU A 325 28.79 7.83 -1.71
C LEU A 325 27.77 8.96 -1.51
N ILE A 326 26.84 9.11 -2.44
CA ILE A 326 25.73 10.08 -2.31
C ILE A 326 24.60 9.48 -1.46
N GLY A 327 24.22 8.25 -1.74
CA GLY A 327 23.03 7.62 -1.16
C GLY A 327 23.16 7.29 0.32
N ALA A 328 24.32 6.79 0.76
CA ALA A 328 24.50 6.40 2.16
C ALA A 328 24.42 7.60 3.14
N PRO A 329 25.10 8.75 2.92
CA PRO A 329 24.93 9.93 3.78
C PRO A 329 23.49 10.47 3.78
N VAL A 330 22.83 10.49 2.62
CA VAL A 330 21.43 10.91 2.53
C VAL A 330 20.54 10.00 3.37
N LEU A 331 20.75 8.68 3.29
CA LEU A 331 19.99 7.73 4.10
C LEU A 331 20.24 7.92 5.60
N VAL A 332 21.49 8.11 6.02
CA VAL A 332 21.85 8.40 7.43
C VAL A 332 21.15 9.67 7.91
N TYR A 333 21.19 10.74 7.11
CA TYR A 333 20.47 11.99 7.42
C TYR A 333 18.96 11.76 7.58
N LEU A 334 18.36 10.96 6.71
CA LEU A 334 16.94 10.63 6.77
C LEU A 334 16.57 9.78 7.99
N LEU A 335 17.45 8.87 8.41
CA LEU A 335 17.28 8.05 9.62
C LEU A 335 17.43 8.87 10.91
N LEU A 336 18.35 9.82 10.94
CA LEU A 336 18.59 10.70 12.10
C LEU A 336 17.55 11.83 12.18
N GLY A 337 17.05 12.29 11.06
CA GLY A 337 15.95 13.24 11.00
C GLY A 337 14.69 12.56 11.52
N LYS A 338 14.20 12.94 12.73
CA LYS A 338 12.84 12.61 13.14
C LYS A 338 11.94 13.03 11.97
N TRP A 339 11.24 12.10 11.36
CA TRP A 339 10.26 12.39 10.32
C TRP A 339 9.17 13.30 10.90
N LYS A 340 9.44 14.60 10.89
CA LYS A 340 8.42 15.62 11.13
C LYS A 340 7.57 15.66 9.89
N GLY A 341 6.46 14.91 9.92
CA GLY A 341 5.38 15.14 8.97
C GLY A 341 5.11 16.64 8.92
N ARG A 342 5.01 17.21 7.71
CA ARG A 342 4.69 18.61 7.51
C ARG A 342 3.50 18.96 8.42
N GLN A 343 3.74 19.79 9.43
CA GLN A 343 2.69 20.36 10.25
C GLN A 343 1.79 21.14 9.29
N GLY A 344 0.61 20.58 8.99
CA GLY A 344 -0.43 21.34 8.33
C GLY A 344 -0.78 22.50 9.25
N GLU A 345 -0.74 23.70 8.72
CA GLU A 345 -1.29 24.88 9.38
C GLU A 345 -2.69 24.54 9.85
N THR A 346 -2.94 24.75 11.13
CA THR A 346 -4.25 24.61 11.76
C THR A 346 -5.25 25.48 11.02
N ALA A 347 -6.04 24.88 10.17
CA ALA A 347 -7.22 25.54 9.63
C ALA A 347 -8.17 25.77 10.82
N THR A 348 -8.38 27.03 11.18
CA THR A 348 -9.44 27.45 12.09
C THR A 348 -10.77 27.24 11.38
N GLY A 349 -11.26 25.99 11.41
CA GLY A 349 -12.59 25.66 10.95
C GLY A 349 -13.61 26.15 11.97
N ARG A 350 -14.55 26.98 11.54
CA ARG A 350 -15.80 27.23 12.26
C ARG A 350 -16.44 25.89 12.60
N ARG A 351 -16.87 25.72 13.85
CA ARG A 351 -17.81 24.68 14.24
C ARG A 351 -19.05 24.83 13.36
N GLY A 352 -19.14 24.02 12.31
CA GLY A 352 -20.38 23.78 11.58
C GLY A 352 -21.20 22.83 12.44
N GLU A 353 -22.40 23.24 12.80
CA GLU A 353 -23.47 22.34 13.25
C GLU A 353 -23.55 21.22 12.21
N GLY A 354 -23.58 19.95 12.69
CA GLY A 354 -23.52 18.77 11.83
C GLY A 354 -24.61 18.81 10.74
N GLU A 355 -24.24 19.26 9.56
CA GLU A 355 -25.11 19.15 8.39
C GLU A 355 -25.27 17.66 8.08
N ILE A 356 -26.48 17.19 8.29
CA ILE A 356 -26.97 15.86 7.90
C ILE A 356 -26.58 15.66 6.43
N ILE A 357 -25.88 14.54 6.15
CA ILE A 357 -25.57 14.13 4.76
C ILE A 357 -26.85 14.24 3.95
N SER A 358 -26.85 15.05 2.90
CA SER A 358 -28.05 15.22 2.10
C SER A 358 -28.46 13.84 1.54
N SER A 359 -29.71 13.46 1.70
CA SER A 359 -30.27 12.17 1.23
C SER A 359 -30.05 11.95 -0.28
N ALA A 360 -29.76 12.99 -1.03
CA ALA A 360 -29.45 12.95 -2.46
C ALA A 360 -28.10 12.26 -2.79
N LEU A 361 -27.17 12.18 -1.84
CA LEU A 361 -25.86 11.53 -2.06
C LEU A 361 -25.82 10.09 -1.57
N TRP A 362 -26.75 9.73 -0.70
CA TRP A 362 -26.92 8.35 -0.24
C TRP A 362 -28.02 7.69 -1.06
N ASN A 363 -27.64 6.91 -2.10
CA ASN A 363 -28.58 6.11 -2.87
C ASN A 363 -29.12 4.97 -1.98
N SER A 364 -30.06 5.27 -1.07
CA SER A 364 -30.80 4.25 -0.33
C SER A 364 -31.68 3.45 -1.31
N ARG A 365 -31.13 2.39 -1.89
CA ARG A 365 -31.84 1.46 -2.79
C ARG A 365 -32.60 0.37 -2.02
N SER A 366 -32.51 0.32 -0.70
CA SER A 366 -33.09 -0.72 0.14
C SER A 366 -34.40 -0.25 0.79
N VAL A 367 -35.39 -1.11 0.81
CA VAL A 367 -36.66 -0.91 1.54
C VAL A 367 -36.42 -1.28 3.01
N ALA A 368 -36.95 -0.48 3.93
CA ALA A 368 -36.81 -0.74 5.37
C ALA A 368 -37.24 -2.18 5.73
N GLY A 369 -36.43 -2.88 6.54
CA GLY A 369 -36.70 -4.26 6.95
C GLY A 369 -36.39 -5.34 5.90
N GLN A 370 -35.92 -4.98 4.70
CA GLN A 370 -35.49 -5.96 3.69
C GLN A 370 -34.21 -6.67 4.15
N ALA A 371 -34.16 -8.00 4.02
CA ALA A 371 -32.97 -8.80 4.24
C ALA A 371 -31.87 -8.42 3.23
N LEU A 372 -30.76 -7.91 3.74
CA LEU A 372 -29.61 -7.50 2.91
C LEU A 372 -28.55 -8.60 2.82
N LEU A 373 -28.24 -9.22 3.96
CA LEU A 373 -27.21 -10.28 4.07
C LEU A 373 -27.78 -11.44 4.87
N HIS A 374 -27.62 -12.64 4.36
CA HIS A 374 -28.04 -13.86 5.02
C HIS A 374 -26.91 -14.88 5.04
N LEU A 375 -26.44 -15.24 6.24
CA LEU A 375 -25.52 -16.35 6.48
C LEU A 375 -26.40 -17.59 6.69
N ASN A 376 -26.44 -18.49 5.72
CA ASN A 376 -27.33 -19.64 5.71
C ASN A 376 -26.55 -20.92 5.99
N ASN A 377 -26.75 -21.49 7.19
CA ASN A 377 -26.16 -22.74 7.65
C ASN A 377 -24.64 -22.81 7.47
N ILE A 378 -23.94 -21.73 7.78
CA ILE A 378 -22.49 -21.56 7.58
C ILE A 378 -21.73 -22.44 8.54
N SER A 379 -20.80 -23.27 7.99
CA SER A 379 -19.73 -23.90 8.77
C SER A 379 -18.38 -23.58 8.17
N PHE A 380 -17.39 -23.30 9.01
CA PHE A 380 -16.05 -22.93 8.60
C PHE A 380 -14.98 -23.39 9.60
N GLY A 381 -13.83 -23.75 9.08
CA GLY A 381 -12.62 -24.04 9.86
C GLY A 381 -11.39 -24.16 8.96
N TYR A 382 -10.21 -24.00 9.55
CA TYR A 382 -8.93 -24.25 8.90
C TYR A 382 -8.49 -25.72 9.07
N SER A 383 -7.77 -26.02 10.16
CA SER A 383 -7.39 -27.37 10.57
C SER A 383 -8.40 -27.98 11.56
N HIS A 384 -9.19 -27.16 12.22
CA HIS A 384 -10.28 -27.52 13.12
C HIS A 384 -11.48 -26.61 12.85
N GLN A 385 -12.65 -27.08 13.23
CA GLN A 385 -13.90 -26.33 13.03
C GLN A 385 -13.94 -25.12 13.98
N ILE A 386 -14.18 -23.93 13.40
CA ILE A 386 -14.28 -22.65 14.14
C ILE A 386 -15.74 -22.22 14.26
N LEU A 387 -16.51 -22.36 13.19
CA LEU A 387 -17.94 -22.04 13.14
C LEU A 387 -18.75 -23.24 12.67
N ALA A 388 -19.91 -23.46 13.28
CA ALA A 388 -20.77 -24.59 13.00
C ALA A 388 -22.24 -24.16 12.90
N HIS A 389 -22.85 -24.41 11.73
CA HIS A 389 -24.28 -24.21 11.48
C HIS A 389 -24.79 -22.80 11.84
N ILE A 390 -24.04 -21.76 11.48
CA ILE A 390 -24.41 -20.37 11.73
C ILE A 390 -25.54 -19.95 10.79
N ASN A 391 -26.62 -19.42 11.41
CA ASN A 391 -27.70 -18.75 10.72
C ASN A 391 -27.84 -17.33 11.29
N LEU A 392 -27.63 -16.32 10.46
CA LEU A 392 -27.72 -14.91 10.84
C LEU A 392 -28.19 -14.09 9.63
N GLU A 393 -29.19 -13.26 9.86
CA GLU A 393 -29.74 -12.33 8.87
C GLU A 393 -29.52 -10.89 9.35
N ILE A 394 -29.09 -10.01 8.43
CA ILE A 394 -28.95 -8.57 8.65
C ILE A 394 -29.91 -7.85 7.72
N LYS A 395 -30.76 -7.00 8.31
CA LYS A 395 -31.81 -6.27 7.57
C LYS A 395 -31.43 -4.81 7.39
N SER A 396 -32.07 -4.18 6.42
CA SER A 396 -31.99 -2.74 6.17
C SER A 396 -32.51 -1.94 7.36
N GLY A 397 -31.73 -0.97 7.83
CA GLY A 397 -32.07 -0.12 8.97
C GLY A 397 -31.90 -0.78 10.33
N GLU A 398 -31.25 -1.93 10.43
CA GLU A 398 -31.08 -2.71 11.65
C GLU A 398 -29.64 -2.70 12.15
N VAL A 399 -29.46 -2.60 13.46
CA VAL A 399 -28.17 -2.74 14.16
C VAL A 399 -28.14 -4.06 14.92
N VAL A 400 -27.29 -4.99 14.50
CA VAL A 400 -27.08 -6.29 15.14
C VAL A 400 -25.76 -6.29 15.89
N ALA A 401 -25.76 -6.61 17.19
CA ALA A 401 -24.54 -6.82 17.96
C ALA A 401 -24.17 -8.31 18.02
N LEU A 402 -22.90 -8.64 17.83
CA LEU A 402 -22.37 -9.99 18.00
C LEU A 402 -21.50 -10.04 19.25
N LEU A 403 -22.00 -10.72 20.28
CA LEU A 403 -21.32 -10.94 21.55
C LEU A 403 -20.74 -12.34 21.65
N GLY A 404 -19.61 -12.50 22.33
CA GLY A 404 -18.99 -13.79 22.60
C GLY A 404 -17.59 -13.66 23.19
N GLN A 405 -17.10 -14.73 23.80
CA GLN A 405 -15.74 -14.78 24.36
C GLN A 405 -14.67 -14.62 23.28
N ASN A 406 -13.43 -14.30 23.69
CA ASN A 406 -12.28 -14.31 22.79
C ASN A 406 -12.07 -15.72 22.23
N GLY A 407 -11.80 -15.82 20.92
CA GLY A 407 -11.68 -17.11 20.25
C GLY A 407 -13.01 -17.78 19.85
N ALA A 408 -14.18 -17.22 20.17
CA ALA A 408 -15.47 -17.78 19.77
C ALA A 408 -15.75 -17.80 18.27
N GLY A 409 -14.94 -17.10 17.44
CA GLY A 409 -15.09 -17.04 16.00
C GLY A 409 -15.71 -15.74 15.46
N LYS A 410 -15.84 -14.68 16.27
CA LYS A 410 -16.48 -13.40 15.89
C LYS A 410 -15.86 -12.75 14.65
N SER A 411 -14.55 -12.52 14.64
CA SER A 411 -13.85 -11.93 13.47
C SER A 411 -13.86 -12.86 12.26
N THR A 412 -13.89 -14.19 12.46
CA THR A 412 -14.06 -15.17 11.39
C THR A 412 -15.44 -15.01 10.75
N LEU A 413 -16.49 -14.83 11.55
CA LEU A 413 -17.84 -14.61 11.06
C LEU A 413 -17.95 -13.31 10.26
N LEU A 414 -17.34 -12.21 10.74
CA LEU A 414 -17.27 -10.94 9.99
C LEU A 414 -16.52 -11.12 8.64
N ASN A 415 -15.41 -11.85 8.64
CA ASN A 415 -14.66 -12.11 7.41
C ASN A 415 -15.44 -12.96 6.40
N LEU A 416 -16.27 -13.90 6.86
CA LEU A 416 -17.21 -14.64 6.01
C LEU A 416 -18.31 -13.72 5.49
N ALA A 417 -18.93 -12.91 6.35
CA ALA A 417 -19.95 -11.93 5.98
C ALA A 417 -19.43 -10.91 4.96
N ALA A 418 -18.15 -10.51 5.07
CA ALA A 418 -17.47 -9.62 4.12
C ALA A 418 -17.00 -10.33 2.83
N GLY A 419 -17.21 -11.63 2.68
CA GLY A 419 -16.74 -12.42 1.54
C GLY A 419 -15.21 -12.53 1.45
N LYS A 420 -14.49 -12.31 2.54
CA LYS A 420 -13.03 -12.51 2.61
C LYS A 420 -12.67 -13.98 2.75
N LEU A 421 -13.51 -14.72 3.45
CA LEU A 421 -13.42 -16.17 3.59
C LEU A 421 -14.65 -16.80 2.91
N LEU A 422 -14.45 -17.97 2.33
CA LEU A 422 -15.55 -18.78 1.81
C LEU A 422 -15.88 -19.87 2.83
N PRO A 423 -17.16 -20.16 3.09
CA PRO A 423 -17.55 -21.22 4.03
C PRO A 423 -17.17 -22.60 3.49
N ASN A 424 -16.89 -23.55 4.39
CA ASN A 424 -16.71 -24.95 4.02
C ASN A 424 -18.04 -25.60 3.65
N SER A 425 -19.14 -25.18 4.30
CA SER A 425 -20.51 -25.56 3.97
C SER A 425 -21.48 -24.41 4.25
N GLY A 426 -22.65 -24.43 3.62
CA GLY A 426 -23.62 -23.34 3.64
C GLY A 426 -23.29 -22.25 2.61
N ALA A 427 -23.98 -21.13 2.68
CA ALA A 427 -23.78 -20.01 1.75
C ALA A 427 -23.99 -18.64 2.42
N VAL A 428 -23.18 -17.67 2.06
CA VAL A 428 -23.40 -16.25 2.38
C VAL A 428 -24.14 -15.65 1.20
N LEU A 429 -25.36 -15.16 1.44
CA LEU A 429 -26.21 -14.61 0.41
C LEU A 429 -26.33 -13.10 0.61
N TRP A 430 -26.02 -12.33 -0.43
CA TRP A 430 -26.29 -10.91 -0.50
C TRP A 430 -27.47 -10.69 -1.45
N GLN A 431 -28.56 -10.12 -0.93
CA GLN A 431 -29.82 -9.94 -1.67
C GLN A 431 -30.28 -11.24 -2.39
N GLY A 432 -30.15 -12.39 -1.73
CA GLY A 432 -30.54 -13.70 -2.24
C GLY A 432 -29.57 -14.38 -3.21
N LYS A 433 -28.47 -13.73 -3.61
CA LYS A 433 -27.41 -14.31 -4.46
C LYS A 433 -26.18 -14.66 -3.66
N ASN A 434 -25.48 -15.73 -4.03
CA ASN A 434 -24.27 -16.14 -3.33
C ASN A 434 -23.16 -15.08 -3.49
N ILE A 435 -22.54 -14.68 -2.37
CA ILE A 435 -21.48 -13.66 -2.38
C ILE A 435 -20.26 -14.08 -3.22
N SER A 436 -20.04 -15.37 -3.43
CA SER A 436 -18.97 -15.90 -4.27
C SER A 436 -19.16 -15.63 -5.77
N GLU A 437 -20.34 -15.25 -6.20
CA GLU A 437 -20.65 -14.91 -7.60
C GLU A 437 -20.23 -13.48 -7.96
N PHE A 438 -19.93 -12.66 -6.95
CA PHE A 438 -19.55 -11.26 -7.13
C PHE A 438 -18.05 -11.07 -7.10
N SER A 439 -17.56 -10.15 -7.93
CA SER A 439 -16.17 -9.69 -7.85
C SER A 439 -15.91 -8.98 -6.53
N ARG A 440 -14.66 -8.95 -6.09
CA ARG A 440 -14.26 -8.25 -4.86
C ARG A 440 -14.71 -6.78 -4.86
N ARG A 441 -14.63 -6.13 -6.01
CA ARG A 441 -15.04 -4.74 -6.19
C ARG A 441 -16.55 -4.55 -6.01
N GLU A 442 -17.37 -5.42 -6.57
CA GLU A 442 -18.83 -5.37 -6.40
C GLU A 442 -19.23 -5.58 -4.93
N ILE A 443 -18.57 -6.50 -4.24
CA ILE A 443 -18.77 -6.69 -2.80
C ILE A 443 -18.43 -5.40 -2.04
N ALA A 444 -17.28 -4.80 -2.30
CA ALA A 444 -16.82 -3.58 -1.63
C ALA A 444 -17.69 -2.35 -1.94
N GLN A 445 -18.46 -2.35 -3.03
CA GLN A 445 -19.45 -1.31 -3.32
C GLN A 445 -20.67 -1.37 -2.39
N GLN A 446 -20.92 -2.52 -1.78
CA GLN A 446 -22.16 -2.78 -1.04
C GLN A 446 -21.89 -3.09 0.43
N ILE A 447 -20.76 -3.68 0.75
CA ILE A 447 -20.40 -4.12 2.10
C ILE A 447 -19.09 -3.42 2.47
N ALA A 448 -19.14 -2.56 3.49
CA ALA A 448 -17.96 -1.96 4.08
C ALA A 448 -17.58 -2.73 5.36
N LEU A 449 -16.29 -3.05 5.49
CA LEU A 449 -15.73 -3.68 6.68
C LEU A 449 -14.77 -2.69 7.36
N VAL A 450 -15.07 -2.36 8.60
CA VAL A 450 -14.20 -1.62 9.51
C VAL A 450 -13.50 -2.64 10.41
N ALA A 451 -12.26 -2.93 10.10
CA ALA A 451 -11.39 -3.71 10.98
C ALA A 451 -10.66 -2.80 11.97
N GLN A 452 -10.01 -3.38 12.98
CA GLN A 452 -9.15 -2.63 13.88
C GLN A 452 -8.05 -1.93 13.08
N ALA A 453 -7.86 -0.61 13.30
CA ALA A 453 -6.92 0.20 12.53
C ALA A 453 -5.49 -0.33 12.66
N GLU A 454 -4.85 -0.59 11.52
CA GLU A 454 -3.41 -0.89 11.46
C GLU A 454 -2.61 0.43 11.54
N GLU A 455 -1.37 0.36 12.03
CA GLU A 455 -0.46 1.51 12.00
C GLU A 455 -0.08 1.85 10.56
N LEU A 456 -0.19 3.12 10.19
CA LEU A 456 0.23 3.59 8.88
C LEU A 456 1.75 3.80 8.87
N HIS A 457 2.42 3.22 7.90
CA HIS A 457 3.88 3.41 7.71
C HIS A 457 4.22 4.61 6.81
N PHE A 458 3.21 5.25 6.23
CA PHE A 458 3.36 6.43 5.38
C PHE A 458 2.36 7.50 5.81
N PRO A 459 2.76 8.78 5.86
CA PRO A 459 1.87 9.86 6.27
C PRO A 459 0.81 10.09 5.20
N LEU A 460 -0.45 9.93 5.61
CA LEU A 460 -1.63 10.31 4.83
C LEU A 460 -2.42 11.33 5.64
N THR A 461 -3.02 12.31 4.97
CA THR A 461 -4.01 13.18 5.61
C THR A 461 -5.30 12.40 5.86
N ALA A 462 -6.12 12.85 6.81
CA ALA A 462 -7.42 12.23 7.06
C ALA A 462 -8.30 12.22 5.79
N LEU A 463 -8.26 13.29 4.98
CA LEU A 463 -8.98 13.35 3.70
C LEU A 463 -8.47 12.29 2.69
N GLU A 464 -7.15 12.15 2.53
CA GLU A 464 -6.58 11.12 1.64
C GLU A 464 -6.94 9.70 2.11
N TYR A 465 -6.98 9.49 3.43
CA TYR A 465 -7.40 8.23 4.01
C TYR A 465 -8.88 7.92 3.74
N VAL A 466 -9.76 8.92 3.85
CA VAL A 466 -11.20 8.77 3.55
C VAL A 466 -11.45 8.59 2.05
N LEU A 467 -10.71 9.32 1.19
CA LEU A 467 -10.78 9.17 -0.27
C LEU A 467 -10.43 7.75 -0.73
N ALA A 468 -9.61 7.02 0.02
CA ALA A 468 -9.35 5.60 -0.25
C ALA A 468 -10.64 4.77 -0.29
N GLY A 469 -11.68 5.16 0.48
CA GLY A 469 -13.01 4.54 0.47
C GLY A 469 -13.72 4.61 -0.89
N ARG A 470 -13.36 5.58 -1.74
CA ARG A 470 -13.97 5.74 -3.07
C ARG A 470 -13.44 4.77 -4.13
N PHE A 471 -12.41 3.98 -3.80
CA PHE A 471 -11.74 3.11 -4.78
C PHE A 471 -12.69 2.14 -5.49
N ALA A 472 -13.58 1.49 -4.75
CA ALA A 472 -14.53 0.53 -5.34
C ALA A 472 -15.53 1.22 -6.29
N GLN A 473 -15.91 2.47 -6.00
CA GLN A 473 -16.89 3.24 -6.77
C GLN A 473 -16.28 3.88 -8.03
N THR A 474 -15.00 4.26 -7.98
CA THR A 474 -14.36 5.00 -9.08
C THR A 474 -13.81 4.06 -10.15
N ALA A 475 -14.30 4.16 -11.38
CA ALA A 475 -13.81 3.37 -12.50
C ALA A 475 -12.48 3.94 -13.06
N GLY A 476 -11.53 3.04 -13.38
CA GLY A 476 -10.35 3.36 -14.19
C GLY A 476 -9.11 3.84 -13.42
N ILE A 477 -8.06 4.15 -14.22
CA ILE A 477 -6.77 4.66 -13.81
C ILE A 477 -6.86 6.20 -13.84
N GLY A 478 -6.69 6.89 -12.72
CA GLY A 478 -6.71 8.36 -12.76
C GLY A 478 -6.79 9.04 -11.40
N PHE A 479 -6.95 10.35 -11.46
CA PHE A 479 -7.13 11.20 -10.29
C PHE A 479 -8.56 11.10 -9.75
N ASP A 480 -8.74 11.42 -8.47
CA ASP A 480 -10.05 11.45 -7.84
C ASP A 480 -10.93 12.51 -8.50
N SER A 481 -12.21 12.21 -8.67
CA SER A 481 -13.17 13.15 -9.26
C SER A 481 -13.57 14.22 -8.22
N PRO A 482 -14.06 15.39 -8.64
CA PRO A 482 -14.62 16.37 -7.72
C PRO A 482 -15.74 15.80 -6.85
N LEU A 483 -16.54 14.88 -7.39
CA LEU A 483 -17.60 14.18 -6.65
C LEU A 483 -17.02 13.27 -5.56
N ASP A 484 -15.92 12.54 -5.82
CA ASP A 484 -15.27 11.71 -4.80
C ASP A 484 -14.75 12.54 -3.63
N ILE A 485 -14.17 13.70 -3.93
CA ILE A 485 -13.68 14.65 -2.91
C ILE A 485 -14.86 15.19 -2.08
N GLU A 486 -15.95 15.55 -2.72
CA GLU A 486 -17.14 16.06 -2.06
C GLU A 486 -17.76 15.01 -1.13
N ILE A 487 -17.91 13.75 -1.59
CA ILE A 487 -18.40 12.64 -0.77
C ILE A 487 -17.46 12.41 0.43
N ALA A 488 -16.15 12.43 0.23
CA ALA A 488 -15.19 12.26 1.33
C ALA A 488 -15.30 13.39 2.38
N LEU A 489 -15.46 14.63 1.96
CA LEU A 489 -15.66 15.76 2.88
C LEU A 489 -16.98 15.67 3.63
N GLN A 490 -18.05 15.26 2.97
CA GLN A 490 -19.36 15.06 3.60
C GLN A 490 -19.34 13.92 4.61
N THR A 491 -18.65 12.81 4.32
CA THR A 491 -18.52 11.71 5.28
C THR A 491 -17.64 12.09 6.48
N LEU A 492 -16.62 12.94 6.29
CA LEU A 492 -15.88 13.56 7.39
C LEU A 492 -16.77 14.46 8.24
N ALA A 493 -17.67 15.23 7.61
CA ALA A 493 -18.63 16.06 8.33
C ALA A 493 -19.63 15.22 9.14
N ALA A 494 -20.17 14.16 8.53
CA ALA A 494 -21.11 13.24 9.19
C ALA A 494 -20.51 12.52 10.40
N THR A 495 -19.18 12.34 10.44
CA THR A 495 -18.48 11.73 11.57
C THR A 495 -17.82 12.77 12.50
N ASP A 496 -18.21 14.04 12.42
CA ASP A 496 -17.63 15.16 13.20
C ASP A 496 -16.10 15.19 13.13
N SER A 497 -15.57 15.04 11.90
CA SER A 497 -14.13 14.94 11.62
C SER A 497 -13.61 15.93 10.58
N SER A 498 -14.44 16.89 10.13
CA SER A 498 -14.07 17.88 9.11
C SER A 498 -12.82 18.67 9.46
N GLN A 499 -12.64 19.03 10.74
CA GLN A 499 -11.50 19.78 11.25
C GLN A 499 -10.18 19.02 11.11
N PHE A 500 -10.22 17.70 10.90
CA PHE A 500 -9.04 16.86 10.77
C PHE A 500 -8.64 16.61 9.31
N ALA A 501 -9.43 17.06 8.33
CA ALA A 501 -9.26 16.72 6.91
C ALA A 501 -7.80 16.87 6.41
N ASN A 502 -7.12 17.93 6.82
CA ASN A 502 -5.73 18.22 6.42
C ASN A 502 -4.67 17.72 7.42
N ARG A 503 -5.07 17.16 8.58
CA ARG A 503 -4.12 16.60 9.56
C ARG A 503 -3.66 15.22 9.12
N SER A 504 -2.41 14.87 9.45
CA SER A 504 -1.91 13.51 9.27
C SER A 504 -2.70 12.54 10.15
N PHE A 505 -3.15 11.43 9.58
CA PHE A 505 -3.91 10.41 10.28
C PHE A 505 -3.17 9.89 11.54
N ASP A 506 -1.83 9.77 11.46
CA ASP A 506 -1.03 9.28 12.59
C ASP A 506 -1.04 10.22 13.79
N GLN A 507 -1.27 11.53 13.57
CA GLN A 507 -1.31 12.55 14.63
C GLN A 507 -2.67 12.66 15.32
N LEU A 508 -3.66 11.89 14.87
CA LEU A 508 -4.99 11.86 15.48
C LEU A 508 -4.99 10.99 16.74
N SER A 509 -5.79 11.39 17.72
CA SER A 509 -6.08 10.55 18.90
C SER A 509 -6.83 9.28 18.47
N SER A 510 -6.92 8.27 19.35
CA SER A 510 -7.63 7.02 19.04
C SER A 510 -9.09 7.24 18.65
N GLY A 511 -9.80 8.13 19.37
CA GLY A 511 -11.20 8.46 19.06
C GLY A 511 -11.36 9.22 17.75
N GLU A 512 -10.46 10.19 17.45
CA GLU A 512 -10.43 10.90 16.17
C GLU A 512 -10.13 9.95 15.01
N LYS A 513 -9.17 9.04 15.17
CA LYS A 513 -8.85 7.98 14.19
C LYS A 513 -10.07 7.12 13.89
N GLN A 514 -10.78 6.67 14.91
CA GLN A 514 -11.93 5.79 14.74
C GLN A 514 -13.07 6.47 13.97
N ARG A 515 -13.32 7.75 14.21
CA ARG A 515 -14.29 8.56 13.44
C ARG A 515 -13.86 8.70 11.96
N VAL A 516 -12.59 8.93 11.70
CA VAL A 516 -12.05 9.01 10.34
C VAL A 516 -12.10 7.65 9.64
N VAL A 517 -11.86 6.54 10.36
CA VAL A 517 -12.02 5.17 9.83
C VAL A 517 -13.47 4.90 9.46
N LEU A 518 -14.41 5.33 10.30
CA LEU A 518 -15.85 5.23 9.99
C LEU A 518 -16.20 6.10 8.77
N ALA A 519 -15.68 7.33 8.67
CA ALA A 519 -15.89 8.20 7.50
C ALA A 519 -15.41 7.52 6.21
N ARG A 520 -14.26 6.83 6.23
CA ARG A 520 -13.76 6.05 5.08
C ARG A 520 -14.72 4.94 4.67
N ALA A 521 -15.26 4.20 5.63
CA ALA A 521 -16.22 3.15 5.36
C ALA A 521 -17.53 3.71 4.78
N LEU A 522 -18.01 4.84 5.30
CA LEU A 522 -19.18 5.54 4.78
C LEU A 522 -18.94 6.13 3.37
N ALA A 523 -17.71 6.54 3.07
CA ALA A 523 -17.35 7.03 1.73
C ALA A 523 -17.47 5.94 0.63
N GLN A 524 -17.50 4.66 0.98
CA GLN A 524 -17.87 3.58 0.04
C GLN A 524 -19.35 3.64 -0.36
N GLN A 525 -20.20 4.36 0.38
CA GLN A 525 -21.66 4.36 0.23
C GLN A 525 -22.25 2.94 0.29
N PRO A 526 -21.94 2.16 1.35
CA PRO A 526 -22.33 0.76 1.45
C PRO A 526 -23.83 0.63 1.82
N GLN A 527 -24.39 -0.57 1.60
CA GLN A 527 -25.70 -0.97 2.17
C GLN A 527 -25.51 -1.70 3.51
N ILE A 528 -24.35 -2.32 3.71
CA ILE A 528 -24.03 -3.09 4.92
C ILE A 528 -22.70 -2.58 5.50
N LEU A 529 -22.70 -2.34 6.81
CA LEU A 529 -21.53 -1.93 7.56
C LEU A 529 -21.19 -3.00 8.59
N LEU A 530 -20.02 -3.59 8.45
CA LEU A 530 -19.46 -4.59 9.36
C LEU A 530 -18.37 -3.94 10.21
N LEU A 531 -18.51 -3.97 11.55
CA LEU A 531 -17.62 -3.31 12.48
C LEU A 531 -16.97 -4.34 13.41
N ASP A 532 -15.64 -4.45 13.39
CA ASP A 532 -14.89 -5.33 14.31
C ASP A 532 -14.33 -4.52 15.47
N GLU A 533 -14.97 -4.62 16.64
CA GLU A 533 -14.63 -3.92 17.88
C GLU A 533 -14.44 -2.40 17.70
N PRO A 534 -15.45 -1.67 17.18
CA PRO A 534 -15.29 -0.26 16.82
C PRO A 534 -15.02 0.66 18.02
N THR A 535 -15.27 0.20 19.23
CA THR A 535 -15.12 0.94 20.50
C THR A 535 -13.82 0.60 21.25
N ALA A 536 -12.99 -0.29 20.74
CA ALA A 536 -11.75 -0.69 21.38
C ALA A 536 -10.80 0.51 21.58
N ASN A 537 -10.18 0.59 22.74
CA ASN A 537 -9.24 1.66 23.13
C ASN A 537 -9.82 3.09 23.13
N LEU A 538 -11.15 3.23 23.22
CA LEU A 538 -11.83 4.51 23.41
C LEU A 538 -12.26 4.68 24.85
N ASP A 539 -12.27 5.92 25.33
CA ASP A 539 -12.92 6.25 26.59
C ASP A 539 -14.45 6.16 26.47
N LEU A 540 -15.12 6.11 27.61
CA LEU A 540 -16.57 5.88 27.68
C LEU A 540 -17.38 6.90 26.87
N ALA A 541 -17.01 8.19 26.94
CA ALA A 541 -17.72 9.24 26.23
C ALA A 541 -17.61 9.09 24.69
N HIS A 542 -16.42 8.72 24.20
CA HIS A 542 -16.19 8.47 22.79
C HIS A 542 -16.85 7.17 22.30
N GLN A 543 -16.92 6.13 23.14
CA GLN A 543 -17.65 4.89 22.83
C GLN A 543 -19.13 5.17 22.59
N PHE A 544 -19.77 5.89 23.52
CA PHE A 544 -21.19 6.27 23.41
C PHE A 544 -21.44 7.13 22.18
N SER A 545 -20.65 8.18 21.97
CA SER A 545 -20.80 9.08 20.82
C SER A 545 -20.66 8.34 19.49
N LEU A 546 -19.73 7.37 19.38
CA LEU A 546 -19.52 6.59 18.16
C LEU A 546 -20.70 5.65 17.88
N LEU A 547 -21.17 4.91 18.88
CA LEU A 547 -22.27 3.97 18.69
C LEU A 547 -23.61 4.67 18.46
N GLU A 548 -23.85 5.81 19.10
CA GLU A 548 -25.02 6.64 18.81
C GLU A 548 -25.00 7.14 17.35
N LEU A 549 -23.84 7.60 16.86
CA LEU A 549 -23.67 7.95 15.46
C LEU A 549 -23.94 6.75 14.53
N VAL A 550 -23.40 5.57 14.84
CA VAL A 550 -23.61 4.33 14.08
C VAL A 550 -25.12 3.99 14.02
N ARG A 551 -25.83 4.08 15.13
CA ARG A 551 -27.26 3.82 15.21
C ARG A 551 -28.08 4.84 14.41
N GLN A 552 -27.75 6.13 14.53
CA GLN A 552 -28.40 7.18 13.75
C GLN A 552 -28.22 6.95 12.24
N LEU A 553 -27.02 6.62 11.79
CA LEU A 553 -26.72 6.30 10.39
C LEU A 553 -27.50 5.07 9.91
N ALA A 554 -27.63 4.01 10.74
CA ALA A 554 -28.42 2.83 10.40
C ALA A 554 -29.87 3.21 10.07
N HIS A 555 -30.53 3.93 10.96
CA HIS A 555 -31.94 4.26 10.82
C HIS A 555 -32.19 5.33 9.75
N GLN A 556 -31.35 6.37 9.67
CA GLN A 556 -31.52 7.47 8.69
C GLN A 556 -31.23 7.04 7.25
N HIS A 557 -30.21 6.21 7.04
CA HIS A 557 -29.75 5.80 5.72
C HIS A 557 -30.10 4.36 5.36
N GLN A 558 -30.90 3.69 6.21
CA GLN A 558 -31.34 2.31 6.00
C GLN A 558 -30.18 1.32 5.82
N LEU A 559 -29.09 1.52 6.61
CA LEU A 559 -27.93 0.63 6.60
C LEU A 559 -28.19 -0.59 7.48
N GLY A 560 -27.86 -1.79 6.97
CA GLY A 560 -27.73 -2.98 7.82
C GLY A 560 -26.38 -2.98 8.51
N ILE A 561 -26.36 -3.02 9.83
CA ILE A 561 -25.10 -2.96 10.62
C ILE A 561 -24.93 -4.22 11.43
N LEU A 562 -23.74 -4.84 11.34
CA LEU A 562 -23.29 -5.89 12.25
C LEU A 562 -22.03 -5.39 12.96
N PHE A 563 -22.07 -5.22 14.28
CA PHE A 563 -20.89 -4.88 15.04
C PHE A 563 -20.53 -5.96 16.07
N VAL A 564 -19.25 -6.26 16.12
CA VAL A 564 -18.67 -7.15 17.14
C VAL A 564 -18.23 -6.31 18.32
N THR A 565 -18.55 -6.73 19.51
CA THR A 565 -18.08 -6.11 20.74
C THR A 565 -17.95 -7.14 21.86
N HIS A 566 -17.14 -6.83 22.87
CA HIS A 566 -17.10 -7.53 24.14
C HIS A 566 -17.76 -6.74 25.27
N GLU A 567 -18.18 -5.50 24.97
CA GLU A 567 -18.86 -4.58 25.90
C GLU A 567 -20.36 -4.90 25.94
N ILE A 568 -20.77 -5.70 26.93
CA ILE A 568 -22.14 -6.25 27.01
C ILE A 568 -23.17 -5.13 27.11
N ASN A 569 -22.91 -4.13 27.99
CA ASN A 569 -23.85 -3.03 28.22
C ASN A 569 -24.00 -2.10 27.01
N LEU A 570 -22.93 -1.91 26.21
CA LEU A 570 -23.03 -1.16 24.96
C LEU A 570 -23.86 -1.91 23.91
N ALA A 571 -23.71 -3.24 23.84
CA ALA A 571 -24.57 -4.04 22.94
C ALA A 571 -26.06 -3.94 23.36
N ALA A 572 -26.35 -3.99 24.65
CA ALA A 572 -27.71 -3.83 25.16
C ALA A 572 -28.32 -2.46 24.83
N GLU A 573 -27.51 -1.38 24.90
CA GLU A 573 -27.98 -0.02 24.70
C GLU A 573 -28.22 0.33 23.23
N PHE A 574 -27.33 -0.12 22.32
CA PHE A 574 -27.29 0.37 20.96
C PHE A 574 -27.80 -0.60 19.89
N ALA A 575 -27.88 -1.91 20.20
CA ALA A 575 -28.36 -2.88 19.21
C ALA A 575 -29.89 -3.04 19.22
N ASP A 576 -30.45 -3.27 18.03
CA ASP A 576 -31.84 -3.69 17.86
C ASP A 576 -31.99 -5.20 18.09
N ARG A 577 -30.96 -5.98 17.70
CA ARG A 577 -30.86 -7.42 17.99
C ARG A 577 -29.45 -7.79 18.45
N VAL A 578 -29.37 -8.81 19.29
CA VAL A 578 -28.12 -9.35 19.82
C VAL A 578 -28.00 -10.83 19.44
N ALA A 579 -26.85 -11.21 18.92
CA ALA A 579 -26.46 -12.59 18.66
C ALA A 579 -25.38 -13.01 19.67
N LEU A 580 -25.62 -14.08 20.40
CA LEU A 580 -24.68 -14.67 21.36
C LEU A 580 -23.92 -15.83 20.71
N LEU A 581 -22.60 -15.68 20.53
CA LEU A 581 -21.74 -16.68 19.90
C LEU A 581 -20.90 -17.40 20.96
N LYS A 582 -21.10 -18.70 21.12
CA LYS A 582 -20.31 -19.58 22.02
C LYS A 582 -19.78 -20.78 21.24
N HIS A 583 -18.48 -21.06 21.35
CA HIS A 583 -17.82 -22.21 20.70
C HIS A 583 -18.21 -22.41 19.23
N GLY A 584 -18.24 -21.31 18.49
CA GLY A 584 -18.55 -21.33 17.05
C GLY A 584 -20.03 -21.56 16.71
N LYS A 585 -20.96 -21.45 17.65
CA LYS A 585 -22.40 -21.56 17.43
C LYS A 585 -23.14 -20.35 17.98
N ILE A 586 -24.16 -19.89 17.28
CA ILE A 586 -25.11 -18.91 17.82
C ILE A 586 -26.05 -19.64 18.78
N ILE A 587 -25.95 -19.32 20.08
CA ILE A 587 -26.76 -19.92 21.13
C ILE A 587 -28.07 -19.19 21.39
N ALA A 588 -28.12 -17.89 21.03
CA ALA A 588 -29.33 -17.08 21.08
C ALA A 588 -29.23 -15.90 20.09
N LEU A 589 -30.35 -15.49 19.51
CA LEU A 589 -30.48 -14.37 18.60
C LEU A 589 -31.87 -13.75 18.75
N GLY A 590 -31.97 -12.49 19.13
CA GLY A 590 -33.23 -11.78 19.31
C GLY A 590 -33.06 -10.39 19.89
N ASN A 591 -34.15 -9.79 20.37
CA ASN A 591 -34.13 -8.50 21.02
C ASN A 591 -33.25 -8.56 22.29
N PRO A 592 -32.53 -7.49 22.69
CA PRO A 592 -31.74 -7.45 23.92
C PRO A 592 -32.49 -7.94 25.16
N ASP A 593 -33.72 -7.55 25.34
CA ASP A 593 -34.53 -7.96 26.53
C ASP A 593 -34.81 -9.47 26.59
N GLU A 594 -34.90 -10.13 25.42
CA GLU A 594 -35.19 -11.56 25.34
C GLU A 594 -33.90 -12.42 25.45
N VAL A 595 -32.78 -11.92 24.94
CA VAL A 595 -31.54 -12.69 24.79
C VAL A 595 -30.56 -12.43 25.91
N MET A 596 -30.56 -11.24 26.51
CA MET A 596 -29.58 -10.86 27.52
C MET A 596 -30.07 -11.21 28.93
N THR A 597 -30.40 -12.48 29.15
CA THR A 597 -30.79 -13.02 30.44
C THR A 597 -29.59 -13.43 31.29
N ALA A 598 -29.74 -13.44 32.63
CA ALA A 598 -28.66 -13.82 33.54
C ALA A 598 -28.11 -15.23 33.24
N ASP A 599 -28.97 -16.18 32.88
CA ASP A 599 -28.59 -17.56 32.60
C ASP A 599 -27.78 -17.68 31.28
N LEU A 600 -28.28 -17.06 30.21
CA LEU A 600 -27.60 -17.09 28.90
C LEU A 600 -26.24 -16.39 28.95
N LEU A 601 -26.17 -15.21 29.59
CA LEU A 601 -24.92 -14.45 29.70
C LEU A 601 -23.94 -15.13 30.66
N SER A 602 -24.41 -15.70 31.78
CA SER A 602 -23.55 -16.46 32.69
C SER A 602 -22.99 -17.72 32.01
N ASN A 603 -23.80 -18.38 31.18
CA ASN A 603 -23.35 -19.50 30.34
C ASN A 603 -22.32 -19.04 29.28
N LEU A 604 -22.56 -17.90 28.63
CA LEU A 604 -21.67 -17.37 27.57
C LEU A 604 -20.30 -16.99 28.12
N PHE A 605 -20.27 -16.25 29.24
CA PHE A 605 -19.05 -15.68 29.81
C PHE A 605 -18.42 -16.52 30.93
N GLU A 606 -19.10 -17.64 31.31
CA GLU A 606 -18.64 -18.56 32.37
C GLU A 606 -18.42 -17.84 33.72
N THR A 607 -19.25 -16.83 33.96
CA THR A 607 -19.20 -15.97 35.16
C THR A 607 -20.62 -15.67 35.63
N LYS A 608 -20.85 -15.65 36.93
CA LYS A 608 -22.17 -15.30 37.49
C LYS A 608 -22.48 -13.83 37.22
N LEU A 609 -23.47 -13.58 36.39
CA LEU A 609 -23.93 -12.26 36.02
C LEU A 609 -25.36 -12.03 36.52
N SER A 610 -25.65 -10.78 36.89
CA SER A 610 -26.99 -10.32 37.19
C SER A 610 -27.45 -9.34 36.14
N VAL A 611 -28.71 -9.40 35.76
CA VAL A 611 -29.32 -8.50 34.77
C VAL A 611 -30.37 -7.68 35.49
N ASN A 612 -30.21 -6.37 35.44
CA ASN A 612 -31.16 -5.37 35.93
C ASN A 612 -31.65 -4.55 34.72
N HIS A 613 -32.62 -3.68 34.91
CA HIS A 613 -33.08 -2.78 33.85
C HIS A 613 -32.70 -1.33 34.18
N HIS A 614 -32.29 -0.60 33.13
CA HIS A 614 -31.95 0.81 33.25
C HIS A 614 -33.19 1.61 33.66
N PRO A 615 -33.13 2.45 34.71
CA PRO A 615 -34.32 3.10 35.28
C PRO A 615 -35.02 4.07 34.31
N THR A 616 -34.29 4.60 33.33
CA THR A 616 -34.80 5.57 32.33
C THR A 616 -35.07 4.95 30.98
N THR A 617 -34.21 4.06 30.47
CA THR A 617 -34.33 3.47 29.10
C THR A 617 -35.05 2.13 29.10
N GLY A 618 -35.19 1.49 30.26
CA GLY A 618 -35.77 0.16 30.40
C GLY A 618 -34.87 -0.99 29.87
N LYS A 619 -33.73 -0.68 29.27
CA LYS A 619 -32.86 -1.69 28.65
C LYS A 619 -32.05 -2.49 29.69
N PRO A 620 -31.59 -3.72 29.34
CA PRO A 620 -30.83 -4.55 30.25
C PRO A 620 -29.49 -3.91 30.64
N ILE A 621 -29.20 -3.87 31.94
CA ILE A 621 -27.90 -3.54 32.53
C ILE A 621 -27.33 -4.79 33.17
N ILE A 622 -26.14 -5.17 32.71
CA ILE A 622 -25.45 -6.36 33.18
C ILE A 622 -24.40 -5.96 34.23
N THR A 623 -24.44 -6.62 35.37
CA THR A 623 -23.50 -6.44 36.47
C THR A 623 -22.90 -7.78 36.88
N ILE A 624 -21.64 -7.75 37.33
CA ILE A 624 -20.98 -8.95 37.85
C ILE A 624 -21.54 -9.21 39.24
N ASN A 625 -22.05 -10.41 39.46
CA ASN A 625 -22.50 -10.82 40.78
C ASN A 625 -21.30 -11.26 41.62
N THR A 626 -20.71 -10.31 42.32
CA THR A 626 -19.67 -10.56 43.32
C THR A 626 -20.30 -11.06 44.63
N GLY A 627 -21.15 -12.11 44.57
CA GLY A 627 -21.74 -12.69 45.76
C GLY A 627 -20.65 -12.87 46.83
N ASN A 628 -20.92 -12.44 48.04
CA ASN A 628 -20.05 -12.36 49.21
C ASN A 628 -18.84 -13.29 49.14
N ILE A 629 -17.68 -12.69 48.87
CA ILE A 629 -16.39 -13.30 49.19
C ILE A 629 -16.26 -13.13 50.72
N ASN A 630 -16.87 -14.04 51.47
CA ASN A 630 -16.55 -14.29 52.86
C ASN A 630 -15.43 -15.31 52.95
#